data_ab9991aec710eed23d0be5a9cd6c433c
#
_entry.id   ab9991aec710eed23d0be5a9cd6c433c
#
_cell.length_a   1.000
_cell.length_b   1.000
_cell.length_c   1.000
_cell.angle_alpha   90.00
_cell.angle_beta   90.00
_cell.angle_gamma   90.00
#
_symmetry.space_group_name_H-M   'P 1'
#
loop_
_entity.id
_entity.type
_entity.pdbx_description
1 polymer ?
#
loop_
_entity_poly.entity_id
_entity_poly.type
_entity_poly.pdbx_seq_one_letter_code
_entity_poly.pdbx_strand_id
1 'polypeptide(L)'
;MPGDRQALRQSLYRLAAGQAGYFAASQALNVGYSYQAQKYHVDHGNWVRVDRGIFRIPEWPTGLHDSLMRWVLWSKHRAVVSHDSAAAAYGHGLVNPAKVHLTVPLDFRMDDPAVVLHHRVLPEADVRQLDGAAITSVTRTVLDVIESHVDEELVESVIDDALSAGALTAGQLRRRLCELGEAERARAERVLARVAP
;
A
#
# COMPACT_ATOMS: atom_id res chain seq x y z
N MET A 1 -24.65 -30.21 4.69
CA MET A 1 -23.98 -30.78 5.87
C MET A 1 -23.49 -29.66 6.77
N PRO A 2 -23.77 -29.63 8.12
CA PRO A 2 -23.31 -28.53 9.00
C PRO A 2 -21.78 -28.37 9.04
N GLY A 3 -21.02 -29.45 8.96
CA GLY A 3 -19.55 -29.41 8.98
C GLY A 3 -18.90 -28.71 7.78
N ASP A 4 -19.57 -28.71 6.64
CA ASP A 4 -19.07 -28.05 5.42
C ASP A 4 -19.11 -26.51 5.55
N ARG A 5 -20.20 -25.95 6.07
CA ARG A 5 -20.34 -24.49 6.29
C ARG A 5 -19.34 -23.95 7.31
N GLN A 6 -19.05 -24.70 8.36
CA GLN A 6 -18.06 -24.30 9.37
C GLN A 6 -16.63 -24.30 8.77
N ALA A 7 -16.32 -25.31 7.96
CA ALA A 7 -15.02 -25.39 7.27
C ALA A 7 -14.83 -24.23 6.27
N LEU A 8 -15.87 -23.90 5.49
CA LEU A 8 -15.85 -22.74 4.58
C LEU A 8 -15.60 -21.43 5.35
N ARG A 9 -16.33 -21.21 6.45
CA ARG A 9 -16.15 -20.03 7.30
C ARG A 9 -14.73 -19.94 7.84
N GLN A 10 -14.18 -21.01 8.40
CA GLN A 10 -12.83 -21.05 8.94
C GLN A 10 -11.78 -20.75 7.85
N SER A 11 -11.96 -21.30 6.63
CA SER A 11 -11.06 -21.07 5.52
C SER A 11 -11.08 -19.61 5.08
N LEU A 12 -12.26 -18.99 4.99
CA LEU A 12 -12.39 -17.57 4.68
C LEU A 12 -11.77 -16.68 5.76
N TYR A 13 -11.97 -17.00 7.04
CA TYR A 13 -11.38 -16.25 8.15
C TYR A 13 -9.86 -16.33 8.17
N ARG A 14 -9.25 -17.50 7.88
CA ARG A 14 -7.79 -17.63 7.76
C ARG A 14 -7.24 -16.76 6.62
N LEU A 15 -7.93 -16.76 5.47
CA LEU A 15 -7.56 -15.91 4.34
C LEU A 15 -7.66 -14.43 4.71
N ALA A 16 -8.78 -14.01 5.28
CA ALA A 16 -9.01 -12.62 5.68
C ALA A 16 -8.04 -12.15 6.78
N ALA A 17 -7.59 -13.07 7.65
CA ALA A 17 -6.61 -12.77 8.70
C ALA A 17 -5.28 -12.23 8.15
N GLY A 18 -4.82 -12.74 7.01
CA GLY A 18 -3.64 -12.23 6.31
C GLY A 18 -3.88 -10.95 5.52
N GLN A 19 -5.10 -10.42 5.51
CA GLN A 19 -5.56 -9.30 4.68
C GLN A 19 -6.37 -8.26 5.48
N ALA A 20 -6.05 -8.06 6.77
CA ALA A 20 -6.72 -7.09 7.64
C ALA A 20 -8.26 -7.25 7.68
N GLY A 21 -8.76 -8.46 7.55
CA GLY A 21 -10.18 -8.77 7.49
C GLY A 21 -10.83 -8.60 6.12
N TYR A 22 -10.09 -8.14 5.10
CA TYR A 22 -10.57 -7.98 3.73
C TYR A 22 -10.44 -9.26 2.91
N PHE A 23 -11.27 -9.37 1.87
CA PHE A 23 -11.15 -10.42 0.86
C PHE A 23 -11.91 -10.06 -0.41
N ALA A 24 -11.44 -10.60 -1.54
CA ALA A 24 -12.09 -10.40 -2.83
C ALA A 24 -13.19 -11.45 -3.08
N ALA A 25 -14.17 -11.11 -3.92
CA ALA A 25 -15.21 -12.01 -4.38
C ALA A 25 -14.65 -13.30 -5.03
N SER A 26 -13.56 -13.17 -5.79
CA SER A 26 -12.86 -14.32 -6.39
C SER A 26 -12.25 -15.24 -5.34
N GLN A 27 -11.69 -14.68 -4.27
CA GLN A 27 -11.14 -15.45 -3.15
C GLN A 27 -12.25 -16.20 -2.40
N ALA A 28 -13.41 -15.55 -2.18
CA ALA A 28 -14.57 -16.19 -1.59
C ALA A 28 -15.12 -17.33 -2.48
N LEU A 29 -15.11 -17.17 -3.81
CA LEU A 29 -15.44 -18.25 -4.75
C LEU A 29 -14.48 -19.43 -4.61
N ASN A 30 -13.19 -19.17 -4.56
CA ASN A 30 -12.16 -20.21 -4.42
C ASN A 30 -12.27 -20.98 -3.10
N VAL A 31 -12.76 -20.32 -2.04
CA VAL A 31 -13.08 -20.96 -0.76
C VAL A 31 -14.33 -21.83 -0.85
N GLY A 32 -15.25 -21.55 -1.80
CA GLY A 32 -16.48 -22.30 -2.02
C GLY A 32 -17.79 -21.51 -1.84
N TYR A 33 -17.72 -20.18 -1.65
CA TYR A 33 -18.90 -19.32 -1.58
C TYR A 33 -19.37 -18.92 -2.97
N SER A 34 -20.52 -19.43 -3.44
CA SER A 34 -21.14 -18.98 -4.68
C SER A 34 -21.49 -17.48 -4.63
N TYR A 35 -21.70 -16.84 -5.77
CA TYR A 35 -22.14 -15.43 -5.82
C TYR A 35 -23.46 -15.20 -5.06
N GLN A 36 -24.37 -16.18 -5.09
CA GLN A 36 -25.61 -16.12 -4.32
C GLN A 36 -25.34 -16.14 -2.81
N ALA A 37 -24.41 -17.01 -2.36
CA ALA A 37 -23.99 -17.06 -0.96
C ALA A 37 -23.30 -15.76 -0.54
N GLN A 38 -22.44 -15.18 -1.39
CA GLN A 38 -21.80 -13.89 -1.14
C GLN A 38 -22.83 -12.78 -0.96
N LYS A 39 -23.83 -12.70 -1.89
CA LYS A 39 -24.92 -11.74 -1.77
C LYS A 39 -25.70 -11.95 -0.47
N TYR A 40 -26.05 -13.18 -0.13
CA TYR A 40 -26.75 -13.52 1.12
C TYR A 40 -25.97 -13.00 2.35
N HIS A 41 -24.64 -13.23 2.42
CA HIS A 41 -23.82 -12.79 3.53
C HIS A 41 -23.75 -11.26 3.65
N VAL A 42 -23.74 -10.54 2.53
CA VAL A 42 -23.79 -9.07 2.52
C VAL A 42 -25.17 -8.58 2.98
N ASP A 43 -26.25 -9.13 2.43
CA ASP A 43 -27.62 -8.70 2.74
C ASP A 43 -27.98 -8.93 4.24
N HIS A 44 -27.34 -9.92 4.88
CA HIS A 44 -27.54 -10.25 6.31
C HIS A 44 -26.48 -9.65 7.25
N GLY A 45 -25.63 -8.75 6.74
CA GLY A 45 -24.62 -8.07 7.56
C GLY A 45 -23.44 -8.94 8.03
N ASN A 46 -23.34 -10.20 7.55
CA ASN A 46 -22.21 -11.06 7.88
C ASN A 46 -20.91 -10.60 7.19
N TRP A 47 -21.03 -9.86 6.09
CA TRP A 47 -19.94 -9.24 5.35
C TRP A 47 -20.29 -7.81 5.02
N VAL A 48 -19.34 -6.90 5.10
CA VAL A 48 -19.47 -5.53 4.62
C VAL A 48 -18.92 -5.45 3.21
N ARG A 49 -19.69 -4.92 2.28
CA ARG A 49 -19.18 -4.59 0.95
C ARG A 49 -18.42 -3.27 1.04
N VAL A 50 -17.12 -3.30 0.81
CA VAL A 50 -16.23 -2.13 0.85
C VAL A 50 -16.10 -1.50 -0.54
N ASP A 51 -16.08 -2.37 -1.58
CA ASP A 51 -15.97 -1.96 -2.97
C ASP A 51 -16.58 -3.02 -3.89
N ARG A 52 -16.59 -2.76 -5.21
CA ARG A 52 -17.03 -3.74 -6.19
C ARG A 52 -16.19 -5.01 -6.11
N GLY A 53 -16.80 -6.08 -5.58
CA GLY A 53 -16.14 -7.37 -5.42
C GLY A 53 -15.09 -7.42 -4.32
N ILE A 54 -15.09 -6.48 -3.39
CA ILE A 54 -14.25 -6.47 -2.20
C ILE A 54 -15.13 -6.39 -0.97
N PHE A 55 -14.88 -7.28 -0.04
CA PHE A 55 -15.63 -7.42 1.21
C PHE A 55 -14.69 -7.35 2.41
N ARG A 56 -15.27 -7.07 3.59
CA ARG A 56 -14.61 -7.09 4.88
C ARG A 56 -15.47 -7.81 5.90
N ILE A 57 -14.85 -8.51 6.83
CA ILE A 57 -15.50 -9.08 8.01
C ILE A 57 -15.84 -7.94 8.97
N PRO A 58 -17.12 -7.73 9.37
CA PRO A 58 -17.54 -6.56 10.18
C PRO A 58 -16.80 -6.45 11.51
N GLU A 59 -16.63 -7.59 12.21
CA GLU A 59 -16.04 -7.64 13.55
C GLU A 59 -14.50 -7.65 13.52
N TRP A 60 -13.88 -7.54 12.34
CA TRP A 60 -12.43 -7.51 12.27
C TRP A 60 -11.90 -6.21 12.88
N PRO A 61 -10.94 -6.26 13.81
CA PRO A 61 -10.34 -5.06 14.39
C PRO A 61 -9.81 -4.13 13.30
N THR A 62 -10.00 -2.82 13.48
CA THR A 62 -9.50 -1.83 12.52
C THR A 62 -8.07 -1.45 12.89
N GLY A 63 -7.14 -1.74 12.01
CA GLY A 63 -5.74 -1.32 12.10
C GLY A 63 -5.50 0.02 11.40
N LEU A 64 -4.34 0.61 11.65
CA LEU A 64 -3.97 1.93 11.11
C LEU A 64 -3.91 1.94 9.57
N HIS A 65 -3.44 0.84 8.97
CA HIS A 65 -3.20 0.74 7.53
C HIS A 65 -4.20 -0.15 6.79
N ASP A 66 -5.29 -0.57 7.45
CA ASP A 66 -6.27 -1.52 6.88
C ASP A 66 -6.81 -1.06 5.53
N SER A 67 -7.04 0.25 5.36
CA SER A 67 -7.57 0.80 4.11
C SER A 67 -6.67 0.55 2.90
N LEU A 68 -5.37 0.33 3.11
CA LEU A 68 -4.43 0.04 2.03
C LEU A 68 -4.69 -1.34 1.41
N MET A 69 -5.17 -2.31 2.22
CA MET A 69 -5.50 -3.65 1.74
C MET A 69 -6.60 -3.64 0.67
N ARG A 70 -7.57 -2.71 0.77
CA ARG A 70 -8.59 -2.52 -0.29
C ARG A 70 -7.94 -2.33 -1.65
N TRP A 71 -6.90 -1.51 -1.74
CA TRP A 71 -6.23 -1.18 -3.00
C TRP A 71 -5.34 -2.30 -3.52
N VAL A 72 -4.74 -3.07 -2.62
CA VAL A 72 -4.02 -4.31 -2.97
C VAL A 72 -4.99 -5.31 -3.61
N LEU A 73 -6.16 -5.52 -3.02
CA LEU A 73 -7.18 -6.42 -3.56
C LEU A 73 -7.81 -5.86 -4.85
N TRP A 74 -8.09 -4.55 -4.90
CA TRP A 74 -8.60 -3.88 -6.10
C TRP A 74 -7.69 -4.12 -7.29
N SER A 75 -6.40 -3.96 -7.12
CA SER A 75 -5.39 -4.20 -8.15
C SER A 75 -5.12 -5.67 -8.45
N LYS A 76 -5.79 -6.61 -7.77
CA LYS A 76 -5.52 -8.05 -7.83
C LYS A 76 -4.08 -8.39 -7.43
N HIS A 77 -3.58 -7.76 -6.36
CA HIS A 77 -2.21 -7.88 -5.85
C HIS A 77 -1.12 -7.44 -6.84
N ARG A 78 -1.47 -6.57 -7.80
CA ARG A 78 -0.51 -6.05 -8.79
C ARG A 78 0.03 -4.67 -8.45
N ALA A 79 -0.61 -3.95 -7.51
CA ALA A 79 -0.16 -2.63 -7.06
C ALA A 79 0.65 -2.75 -5.77
N VAL A 80 1.58 -1.82 -5.63
CA VAL A 80 2.38 -1.57 -4.43
C VAL A 80 2.07 -0.15 -3.97
N VAL A 81 1.70 0.05 -2.71
CA VAL A 81 1.50 1.39 -2.12
C VAL A 81 2.83 2.13 -2.16
N SER A 82 2.85 3.38 -2.63
CA SER A 82 4.09 4.09 -2.93
C SER A 82 3.96 5.61 -2.71
N HIS A 83 5.03 6.35 -2.97
CA HIS A 83 5.06 7.82 -2.93
C HIS A 83 4.48 8.36 -1.61
N ASP A 84 3.65 9.38 -1.68
CA ASP A 84 3.03 10.04 -0.53
C ASP A 84 2.21 9.08 0.35
N SER A 85 1.52 8.11 -0.25
CA SER A 85 0.74 7.14 0.52
C SER A 85 1.63 6.20 1.32
N ALA A 86 2.79 5.83 0.80
CA ALA A 86 3.77 5.04 1.55
C ALA A 86 4.47 5.89 2.62
N ALA A 87 4.83 7.14 2.32
CA ALA A 87 5.42 8.06 3.30
C ALA A 87 4.46 8.28 4.47
N ALA A 88 3.18 8.55 4.20
CA ALA A 88 2.13 8.69 5.22
C ALA A 88 1.94 7.41 6.05
N ALA A 89 1.98 6.23 5.42
CA ALA A 89 1.85 4.95 6.11
C ALA A 89 3.05 4.65 7.02
N TYR A 90 4.24 5.10 6.67
CA TYR A 90 5.42 5.02 7.54
C TYR A 90 5.47 6.12 8.60
N GLY A 91 4.58 7.12 8.54
CA GLY A 91 4.61 8.29 9.40
C GLY A 91 5.79 9.22 9.12
N HIS A 92 6.27 9.26 7.88
CA HIS A 92 7.37 10.11 7.45
C HIS A 92 6.86 11.34 6.71
N GLY A 93 7.25 12.53 7.19
CA GLY A 93 6.82 13.82 6.68
C GLY A 93 5.38 14.18 7.04
N LEU A 94 5.04 15.44 6.82
CA LEU A 94 3.67 15.95 6.97
C LEU A 94 2.85 15.70 5.70
N VAL A 95 2.78 14.43 5.27
CA VAL A 95 2.14 14.03 4.02
C VAL A 95 0.73 13.54 4.30
N ASN A 96 -0.25 14.15 3.65
CA ASN A 96 -1.66 13.74 3.72
C ASN A 96 -2.26 13.69 2.31
N PRO A 97 -1.99 12.64 1.53
CA PRO A 97 -2.41 12.57 0.13
C PRO A 97 -3.93 12.47 -0.01
N ALA A 98 -4.52 13.32 -0.86
CA ALA A 98 -5.95 13.28 -1.17
C ALA A 98 -6.37 12.04 -1.97
N LYS A 99 -5.42 11.39 -2.64
CA LYS A 99 -5.60 10.13 -3.39
C LYS A 99 -4.54 9.12 -2.96
N VAL A 100 -4.84 7.84 -3.14
CA VAL A 100 -3.88 6.78 -2.82
C VAL A 100 -2.90 6.61 -3.98
N HIS A 101 -1.61 6.72 -3.71
CA HIS A 101 -0.55 6.54 -4.69
C HIS A 101 -0.13 5.06 -4.75
N LEU A 102 -0.19 4.51 -5.94
CA LEU A 102 0.11 3.11 -6.21
C LEU A 102 1.11 2.98 -7.36
N THR A 103 2.18 2.24 -7.14
CA THR A 103 3.05 1.80 -8.23
C THR A 103 2.52 0.50 -8.81
N VAL A 104 2.35 0.45 -10.13
CA VAL A 104 1.77 -0.66 -10.88
C VAL A 104 2.66 -1.06 -12.06
N PRO A 105 2.57 -2.31 -12.56
CA PRO A 105 3.28 -2.73 -13.77
C PRO A 105 2.90 -1.91 -15.00
N LEU A 106 3.78 -1.85 -15.99
CA LEU A 106 3.59 -1.05 -17.21
C LEU A 106 2.35 -1.44 -18.04
N ASP A 107 1.92 -2.69 -17.93
CA ASP A 107 0.72 -3.24 -18.59
C ASP A 107 -0.57 -3.10 -17.80
N PHE A 108 -0.55 -2.47 -16.62
CA PHE A 108 -1.74 -2.26 -15.80
C PHE A 108 -2.72 -1.32 -16.49
N ARG A 109 -4.04 -1.67 -16.45
CA ARG A 109 -5.08 -0.94 -17.20
C ARG A 109 -6.32 -0.59 -16.38
N MET A 110 -6.35 -0.96 -15.11
CA MET A 110 -7.45 -0.53 -14.23
C MET A 110 -7.20 0.93 -13.83
N ASP A 111 -8.29 1.65 -13.57
CA ASP A 111 -8.25 3.04 -13.11
C ASP A 111 -9.36 3.26 -12.08
N ASP A 112 -9.14 4.21 -11.17
CA ASP A 112 -10.11 4.65 -10.16
C ASP A 112 -9.81 6.12 -9.81
N PRO A 113 -10.84 6.99 -9.69
CA PRO A 113 -10.63 8.40 -9.38
C PRO A 113 -9.96 8.68 -8.01
N ALA A 114 -9.97 7.71 -7.10
CA ALA A 114 -9.36 7.82 -5.78
C ALA A 114 -7.88 7.43 -5.75
N VAL A 115 -7.30 7.00 -6.88
CA VAL A 115 -5.89 6.62 -6.96
C VAL A 115 -5.08 7.48 -7.91
N VAL A 116 -3.78 7.54 -7.66
CA VAL A 116 -2.75 8.01 -8.60
C VAL A 116 -1.90 6.81 -8.96
N LEU A 117 -1.82 6.49 -10.25
CA LEU A 117 -1.08 5.32 -10.74
C LEU A 117 0.29 5.74 -11.27
N HIS A 118 1.33 5.12 -10.75
CA HIS A 118 2.70 5.26 -11.19
C HIS A 118 3.14 3.98 -11.92
N HIS A 119 3.30 4.04 -13.23
CA HIS A 119 3.66 2.89 -14.04
C HIS A 119 5.17 2.64 -14.00
N ARG A 120 5.61 1.65 -13.21
CA ARG A 120 7.03 1.32 -13.03
C ARG A 120 7.20 -0.16 -12.67
N VAL A 121 8.28 -0.76 -13.13
CA VAL A 121 8.74 -2.06 -12.63
C VAL A 121 9.57 -1.83 -11.37
N LEU A 122 9.12 -2.37 -10.24
CA LEU A 122 9.85 -2.33 -8.98
C LEU A 122 10.69 -3.58 -8.81
N PRO A 123 11.98 -3.45 -8.45
CA PRO A 123 12.77 -4.57 -7.95
C PRO A 123 12.14 -5.15 -6.68
N GLU A 124 12.26 -6.46 -6.46
CA GLU A 124 11.75 -7.13 -5.25
C GLU A 124 12.33 -6.50 -3.97
N ALA A 125 13.60 -6.08 -4.01
CA ALA A 125 14.27 -5.39 -2.91
C ALA A 125 13.59 -4.06 -2.50
N ASP A 126 12.78 -3.47 -3.38
CA ASP A 126 12.06 -2.23 -3.13
C ASP A 126 10.63 -2.44 -2.63
N VAL A 127 10.20 -3.68 -2.45
CA VAL A 127 8.86 -4.02 -1.95
C VAL A 127 8.96 -4.59 -0.54
N ARG A 128 8.07 -4.18 0.34
CA ARG A 128 7.89 -4.65 1.72
C ARG A 128 6.42 -5.01 1.96
N GLN A 129 6.16 -5.62 3.10
CA GLN A 129 4.80 -5.86 3.59
C GLN A 129 4.56 -5.01 4.83
N LEU A 130 3.44 -4.30 4.86
CA LEU A 130 2.97 -3.54 6.00
C LEU A 130 1.50 -3.94 6.25
N ASP A 131 1.24 -4.60 7.38
CA ASP A 131 -0.08 -5.13 7.75
C ASP A 131 -0.74 -5.97 6.64
N GLY A 132 0.08 -6.72 5.87
CA GLY A 132 -0.36 -7.54 4.75
C GLY A 132 -0.45 -6.81 3.40
N ALA A 133 -0.36 -5.49 3.37
CA ALA A 133 -0.35 -4.71 2.14
C ALA A 133 1.08 -4.59 1.58
N ALA A 134 1.23 -4.77 0.26
CA ALA A 134 2.49 -4.49 -0.42
C ALA A 134 2.73 -2.97 -0.47
N ILE A 135 3.91 -2.54 0.00
CA ILE A 135 4.32 -1.14 0.08
C ILE A 135 5.76 -0.98 -0.38
N THR A 136 6.15 0.17 -0.91
CA THR A 136 7.55 0.43 -1.25
C THR A 136 8.43 0.48 0.02
N SER A 137 9.67 0.01 -0.08
CA SER A 137 10.66 0.17 0.99
C SER A 137 10.84 1.64 1.33
N VAL A 138 11.24 1.98 2.56
CA VAL A 138 11.45 3.38 2.98
C VAL A 138 12.39 4.09 2.03
N THR A 139 13.49 3.45 1.61
CA THR A 139 14.43 4.06 0.66
C THR A 139 13.76 4.34 -0.68
N ARG A 140 12.96 3.41 -1.23
CA ARG A 140 12.23 3.63 -2.49
C ARG A 140 11.18 4.71 -2.33
N THR A 141 10.44 4.71 -1.22
CA THR A 141 9.44 5.74 -0.88
C THR A 141 10.06 7.15 -0.89
N VAL A 142 11.22 7.31 -0.23
CA VAL A 142 11.94 8.60 -0.20
C VAL A 142 12.35 9.02 -1.62
N LEU A 143 12.87 8.11 -2.44
CA LEU A 143 13.21 8.41 -3.84
C LEU A 143 11.98 8.81 -4.65
N ASP A 144 10.85 8.13 -4.48
CA ASP A 144 9.58 8.45 -5.15
C ASP A 144 9.08 9.84 -4.76
N VAL A 145 9.18 10.23 -3.49
CA VAL A 145 8.81 11.57 -3.00
C VAL A 145 9.73 12.63 -3.59
N ILE A 146 11.06 12.41 -3.60
CA ILE A 146 12.02 13.34 -4.22
C ILE A 146 11.70 13.53 -5.71
N GLU A 147 11.34 12.47 -6.42
CA GLU A 147 11.02 12.52 -7.85
C GLU A 147 9.72 13.28 -8.12
N SER A 148 8.72 13.14 -7.25
CA SER A 148 7.36 13.67 -7.44
C SER A 148 7.16 15.10 -6.96
N HIS A 149 7.99 15.58 -6.01
CA HIS A 149 7.81 16.90 -5.39
C HIS A 149 8.96 17.83 -5.67
N VAL A 150 8.61 19.08 -5.99
CA VAL A 150 9.57 20.20 -6.13
C VAL A 150 9.76 20.98 -4.83
N ASP A 151 8.83 20.82 -3.88
CA ASP A 151 8.86 21.47 -2.56
C ASP A 151 9.94 20.83 -1.68
N GLU A 152 11.00 21.58 -1.40
CA GLU A 152 12.12 21.11 -0.59
C GLU A 152 11.75 20.90 0.89
N GLU A 153 10.78 21.65 1.44
CA GLU A 153 10.37 21.50 2.85
C GLU A 153 9.68 20.15 3.07
N LEU A 154 8.81 19.75 2.12
CA LEU A 154 8.17 18.45 2.17
C LEU A 154 9.19 17.32 2.02
N VAL A 155 10.08 17.42 1.03
CA VAL A 155 11.16 16.43 0.82
C VAL A 155 12.06 16.34 2.05
N GLU A 156 12.41 17.48 2.66
CA GLU A 156 13.22 17.55 3.88
C GLU A 156 12.53 16.85 5.04
N SER A 157 11.22 17.12 5.27
CA SER A 157 10.48 16.48 6.35
C SER A 157 10.44 14.95 6.22
N VAL A 158 10.26 14.43 5.00
CA VAL A 158 10.23 12.98 4.75
C VAL A 158 11.62 12.34 4.96
N ILE A 159 12.68 13.00 4.50
CA ILE A 159 14.05 12.50 4.68
C ILE A 159 14.44 12.54 6.16
N ASP A 160 14.19 13.65 6.86
CA ASP A 160 14.55 13.82 8.27
C ASP A 160 13.84 12.79 9.15
N ASP A 161 12.54 12.61 8.97
CA ASP A 161 11.76 11.60 9.72
C ASP A 161 12.28 10.18 9.47
N ALA A 162 12.58 9.82 8.21
CA ALA A 162 13.11 8.50 7.87
C ALA A 162 14.52 8.26 8.48
N LEU A 163 15.38 9.28 8.52
CA LEU A 163 16.68 9.21 9.16
C LEU A 163 16.56 9.14 10.69
N SER A 164 15.75 10.01 11.29
CA SER A 164 15.52 10.10 12.73
C SER A 164 14.89 8.82 13.29
N ALA A 165 14.00 8.18 12.54
CA ALA A 165 13.42 6.87 12.87
C ALA A 165 14.45 5.72 12.72
N GLY A 166 15.62 5.95 12.16
CA GLY A 166 16.60 4.90 11.83
C GLY A 166 16.14 3.94 10.73
N ALA A 167 15.07 4.28 10.02
CA ALA A 167 14.49 3.47 8.94
C ALA A 167 15.31 3.55 7.64
N LEU A 168 16.16 4.57 7.54
CA LEU A 168 17.08 4.86 6.43
C LEU A 168 18.36 5.49 6.98
N THR A 169 19.49 5.28 6.31
CA THR A 169 20.72 6.04 6.58
C THR A 169 21.06 6.96 5.40
N ALA A 170 21.71 8.09 5.67
CA ALA A 170 22.17 9.00 4.61
C ALA A 170 23.04 8.29 3.57
N GLY A 171 23.89 7.36 4.00
CA GLY A 171 24.72 6.56 3.12
C GLY A 171 23.90 5.61 2.22
N GLN A 172 22.79 5.04 2.71
CA GLN A 172 21.87 4.23 1.90
C GLN A 172 21.18 5.10 0.86
N LEU A 173 20.67 6.27 1.24
CA LEU A 173 20.02 7.19 0.31
C LEU A 173 21.00 7.68 -0.75
N ARG A 174 22.18 8.19 -0.37
CA ARG A 174 23.21 8.68 -1.32
C ARG A 174 23.57 7.63 -2.38
N ARG A 175 23.71 6.35 -2.00
CA ARG A 175 24.00 5.28 -2.97
C ARG A 175 22.94 5.13 -4.06
N ARG A 176 21.70 5.49 -3.78
CA ARG A 176 20.59 5.33 -4.70
C ARG A 176 20.17 6.61 -5.43
N LEU A 177 20.75 7.76 -5.09
CA LEU A 177 20.44 9.02 -5.77
C LEU A 177 20.78 9.00 -7.27
N CYS A 178 21.67 8.08 -7.71
CA CYS A 178 21.96 7.89 -9.14
C CYS A 178 20.76 7.41 -9.97
N GLU A 179 19.69 6.91 -9.32
CA GLU A 179 18.45 6.51 -9.98
C GLU A 179 17.57 7.72 -10.37
N LEU A 180 17.82 8.89 -9.79
CA LEU A 180 17.09 10.12 -10.01
C LEU A 180 17.69 10.96 -11.13
N GLY A 181 16.88 11.85 -11.69
CA GLY A 181 17.34 12.89 -12.58
C GLY A 181 18.34 13.86 -11.88
N GLU A 182 19.04 14.64 -12.67
CA GLU A 182 20.10 15.53 -12.16
C GLU A 182 19.53 16.58 -11.19
N ALA A 183 18.38 17.19 -11.52
CA ALA A 183 17.74 18.20 -10.69
C ALA A 183 17.24 17.64 -9.34
N GLU A 184 16.61 16.47 -9.37
CA GLU A 184 16.11 15.74 -8.18
C GLU A 184 17.26 15.32 -7.30
N ARG A 185 18.34 14.79 -7.88
CA ARG A 185 19.56 14.42 -7.16
C ARG A 185 20.20 15.64 -6.48
N ALA A 186 20.35 16.75 -7.21
CA ALA A 186 20.90 17.98 -6.65
C ALA A 186 20.05 18.51 -5.48
N ARG A 187 18.72 18.42 -5.59
CA ARG A 187 17.79 18.77 -4.51
C ARG A 187 17.99 17.87 -3.29
N ALA A 188 18.03 16.55 -3.49
CA ALA A 188 18.23 15.58 -2.41
C ALA A 188 19.57 15.79 -1.68
N GLU A 189 20.66 16.10 -2.41
CA GLU A 189 21.97 16.39 -1.79
C GLU A 189 21.94 17.67 -0.95
N ARG A 190 21.24 18.73 -1.42
CA ARG A 190 21.08 19.95 -0.61
C ARG A 190 20.32 19.68 0.69
N VAL A 191 19.24 18.88 0.61
CA VAL A 191 18.48 18.48 1.79
C VAL A 191 19.34 17.66 2.74
N LEU A 192 20.04 16.63 2.22
CA LEU A 192 20.92 15.78 3.03
C LEU A 192 22.04 16.56 3.71
N ALA A 193 22.53 17.62 3.08
CA ALA A 193 23.55 18.49 3.72
C ALA A 193 22.99 19.28 4.92
N ARG A 194 21.68 19.50 4.99
CA ARG A 194 21.02 20.16 6.13
C ARG A 194 20.68 19.19 7.27
N VAL A 195 20.12 18.01 6.93
CA VAL A 195 19.59 17.08 7.93
C VAL A 195 20.59 16.00 8.37
N ALA A 196 21.65 15.75 7.62
CA ALA A 196 22.68 14.76 7.91
C ALA A 196 24.08 15.27 7.47
N PRO A 197 24.58 16.34 8.11
CA PRO A 197 25.84 16.97 7.76
C PRO A 197 27.07 16.07 7.94
#